data_d27c6cf026bda732ddd012e078f9f4be
#
_entry.id   d27c6cf026bda732ddd012e078f9f4be
#
_cell.length_a   1.000
_cell.length_b   1.000
_cell.length_c   1.000
_cell.angle_alpha   90.00
_cell.angle_beta   90.00
_cell.angle_gamma   90.00
#
_symmetry.space_group_name_H-M   'P 1'
#
loop_
_entity.id
_entity.type
_entity.pdbx_description
1 polymer ?
#
loop_
_entity_poly.entity_id
_entity_poly.type
_entity_poly.pdbx_seq_one_letter_code
_entity_poly.pdbx_strand_id
1 'polypeptide(L)'
;EDAWHTRYQDSMRADGLILLGYGDWTTYEARLRELMRQGTHFARWGSVSSESSGATIGSDNLGAGRLVGEHLLDEGRRRIAFIGHADGHYPEFAHRYDGLCEVLRAAGIEPDPALQRDAITTEEAGLSATRDLIASGAGFDAIFAGSDLIAIGALRALAEAGLKVPGDVAVVGFDDI
;
A
#
# COMPACT_ATOMS: atom_id res chain seq x y z
N GLU A 1 3.47 -27.19 11.88
CA GLU A 1 3.04 -25.87 12.46
C GLU A 1 1.83 -25.23 11.77
N ASP A 2 1.29 -25.83 10.68
CA ASP A 2 0.43 -25.11 9.73
C ASP A 2 -1.05 -25.48 9.72
N ALA A 3 -1.54 -26.17 10.72
CA ALA A 3 -2.94 -26.67 10.74
C ALA A 3 -3.82 -26.04 11.84
N TRP A 4 -3.47 -24.84 12.34
CA TRP A 4 -4.26 -24.20 13.40
C TRP A 4 -5.68 -23.84 12.93
N HIS A 5 -5.83 -23.40 11.69
CA HIS A 5 -7.11 -23.02 11.08
C HIS A 5 -8.05 -24.23 10.90
N THR A 6 -7.54 -25.38 10.43
CA THR A 6 -8.32 -26.63 10.36
C THR A 6 -8.67 -27.13 11.76
N ARG A 7 -7.80 -27.01 12.75
CA ARG A 7 -8.12 -27.37 14.13
C ARG A 7 -9.29 -26.60 14.72
N TYR A 8 -9.45 -25.32 14.38
CA TYR A 8 -10.57 -24.52 14.90
C TYR A 8 -11.91 -24.94 14.31
N GLN A 9 -11.96 -25.30 13.02
CA GLN A 9 -13.17 -25.81 12.38
C GLN A 9 -13.48 -27.27 12.81
N ASP A 10 -12.49 -28.16 12.75
CA ASP A 10 -12.67 -29.57 13.11
C ASP A 10 -13.04 -29.78 14.59
N SER A 11 -12.64 -28.87 15.45
CA SER A 11 -13.01 -28.87 16.87
C SER A 11 -14.36 -28.20 17.18
N MET A 12 -15.13 -27.81 16.17
CA MET A 12 -16.40 -27.05 16.29
C MET A 12 -16.28 -25.77 17.15
N ARG A 13 -15.10 -25.16 17.17
CA ARG A 13 -14.85 -23.91 17.92
C ARG A 13 -15.13 -22.66 17.12
N ALA A 14 -15.28 -22.80 15.81
CA ALA A 14 -15.62 -21.71 14.90
C ALA A 14 -16.40 -22.24 13.70
N ASP A 15 -17.45 -21.53 13.31
CA ASP A 15 -18.24 -21.81 12.10
C ASP A 15 -17.59 -21.26 10.84
N GLY A 16 -16.65 -20.34 11.00
CA GLY A 16 -15.89 -19.72 9.92
C GLY A 16 -14.72 -18.89 10.45
N LEU A 17 -13.88 -18.41 9.53
CA LEU A 17 -12.67 -17.65 9.83
C LEU A 17 -12.72 -16.27 9.17
N ILE A 18 -12.27 -15.24 9.87
CA ILE A 18 -11.93 -13.95 9.28
C ILE A 18 -10.41 -13.89 9.24
N LEU A 19 -9.86 -13.85 8.03
CA LEU A 19 -8.43 -13.82 7.81
C LEU A 19 -7.98 -12.37 7.57
N LEU A 20 -7.28 -11.81 8.54
CA LEU A 20 -6.57 -10.55 8.39
C LEU A 20 -5.19 -10.90 7.86
N GLY A 21 -5.06 -10.97 6.52
CA GLY A 21 -3.84 -11.45 5.91
C GLY A 21 -2.80 -10.37 5.84
N TYR A 22 -1.61 -10.68 6.34
CA TYR A 22 -0.42 -9.87 6.09
C TYR A 22 0.81 -10.73 5.98
N GLY A 23 1.80 -10.21 5.27
CA GLY A 23 3.02 -10.87 4.92
C GLY A 23 3.13 -11.06 3.41
N ASP A 24 4.09 -11.81 2.98
CA ASP A 24 4.32 -12.12 1.59
C ASP A 24 3.08 -12.78 0.95
N TRP A 25 2.46 -12.07 0.00
CA TRP A 25 1.26 -12.53 -0.70
C TRP A 25 1.44 -13.87 -1.38
N THR A 26 2.60 -14.14 -1.96
CA THR A 26 2.85 -15.38 -2.71
C THR A 26 2.73 -16.62 -1.82
N THR A 27 3.26 -16.53 -0.60
CA THR A 27 3.14 -17.59 0.40
C THR A 27 1.71 -17.69 0.94
N TYR A 28 1.05 -16.56 1.14
CA TYR A 28 -0.29 -16.49 1.69
C TYR A 28 -1.34 -17.02 0.71
N GLU A 29 -1.22 -16.69 -0.57
CA GLU A 29 -2.13 -17.14 -1.62
C GLU A 29 -2.18 -18.68 -1.73
N ALA A 30 -1.04 -19.35 -1.65
CA ALA A 30 -0.98 -20.80 -1.67
C ALA A 30 -1.79 -21.42 -0.50
N ARG A 31 -1.73 -20.82 0.68
CA ARG A 31 -2.51 -21.25 1.85
C ARG A 31 -4.01 -21.00 1.67
N LEU A 32 -4.41 -19.87 1.08
CA LEU A 32 -5.81 -19.59 0.78
C LEU A 32 -6.41 -20.63 -0.18
N ARG A 33 -5.69 -20.98 -1.24
CA ARG A 33 -6.11 -22.01 -2.19
C ARG A 33 -6.30 -23.36 -1.49
N GLU A 34 -5.44 -23.72 -0.54
CA GLU A 34 -5.58 -24.96 0.24
C GLU A 34 -6.82 -24.93 1.14
N LEU A 35 -7.09 -23.82 1.85
CA LEU A 35 -8.31 -23.65 2.65
C LEU A 35 -9.58 -23.81 1.82
N MET A 36 -9.59 -23.23 0.61
CA MET A 36 -10.71 -23.38 -0.32
C MET A 36 -10.91 -24.84 -0.75
N ARG A 37 -9.81 -25.54 -1.07
CA ARG A 37 -9.86 -26.95 -1.46
C ARG A 37 -10.39 -27.85 -0.35
N GLN A 38 -10.15 -27.48 0.92
CA GLN A 38 -10.65 -28.17 2.10
C GLN A 38 -12.11 -27.80 2.44
N GLY A 39 -12.75 -26.89 1.70
CA GLY A 39 -14.10 -26.43 1.97
C GLY A 39 -14.23 -25.57 3.23
N THR A 40 -13.14 -24.99 3.71
CA THR A 40 -13.12 -24.11 4.87
C THR A 40 -13.92 -22.84 4.60
N HIS A 41 -14.86 -22.51 5.48
CA HIS A 41 -15.60 -21.24 5.39
C HIS A 41 -14.74 -20.09 5.92
N PHE A 42 -14.37 -19.16 5.06
CA PHE A 42 -13.62 -17.97 5.47
C PHE A 42 -13.97 -16.73 4.65
N ALA A 43 -13.77 -15.57 5.26
CA ALA A 43 -13.67 -14.28 4.58
C ALA A 43 -12.27 -13.71 4.81
N ARG A 44 -11.71 -13.08 3.77
CA ARG A 44 -10.41 -12.45 3.82
C ARG A 44 -10.54 -10.93 3.74
N TRP A 45 -9.84 -10.22 4.61
CA TRP A 45 -9.59 -8.79 4.47
C TRP A 45 -8.31 -8.58 3.67
N GLY A 46 -8.34 -7.74 2.64
CA GLY A 46 -7.16 -7.43 1.83
C GLY A 46 -7.49 -6.90 0.45
N SER A 47 -6.50 -6.84 -0.42
CA SER A 47 -6.69 -6.34 -1.77
C SER A 47 -7.71 -7.18 -2.54
N VAL A 48 -8.65 -6.50 -3.19
CA VAL A 48 -9.68 -7.10 -4.04
C VAL A 48 -9.23 -7.00 -5.49
N SER A 49 -9.18 -8.14 -6.18
CA SER A 49 -8.92 -8.22 -7.61
C SER A 49 -9.94 -9.16 -8.26
N SER A 50 -10.07 -9.09 -9.58
CA SER A 50 -10.92 -10.01 -10.36
C SER A 50 -10.51 -11.48 -10.21
N GLU A 51 -9.27 -11.74 -9.80
CA GLU A 51 -8.71 -13.07 -9.57
C GLU A 51 -8.81 -13.53 -8.12
N SER A 52 -9.37 -12.68 -7.23
CA SER A 52 -9.51 -13.03 -5.82
C SER A 52 -10.42 -14.24 -5.65
N SER A 53 -9.86 -15.32 -5.12
CA SER A 53 -10.60 -16.53 -4.80
C SER A 53 -11.21 -16.44 -3.40
N GLY A 54 -12.49 -16.83 -3.28
CA GLY A 54 -13.23 -16.78 -2.01
C GLY A 54 -13.82 -15.40 -1.70
N ALA A 55 -14.40 -15.27 -0.50
CA ALA A 55 -14.95 -14.02 -0.03
C ALA A 55 -13.82 -13.07 0.40
N THR A 56 -13.51 -12.09 -0.43
CA THR A 56 -12.53 -11.04 -0.13
C THR A 56 -13.24 -9.71 0.05
N ILE A 57 -12.93 -9.01 1.11
CA ILE A 57 -13.43 -7.68 1.44
C ILE A 57 -12.22 -6.77 1.61
N GLY A 58 -12.25 -5.58 1.03
CA GLY A 58 -11.17 -4.61 1.16
C GLY A 58 -11.46 -3.31 0.42
N SER A 59 -10.52 -2.40 0.50
CA SER A 59 -10.59 -1.11 -0.19
C SER A 59 -10.30 -1.27 -1.69
N ASP A 60 -10.88 -0.42 -2.52
CA ASP A 60 -10.48 -0.22 -3.90
C ASP A 60 -9.15 0.54 -3.95
N ASN A 61 -8.05 -0.21 -3.80
CA ASN A 61 -6.71 0.37 -3.74
C ASN A 61 -6.28 1.02 -5.06
N LEU A 62 -6.72 0.47 -6.20
CA LEU A 62 -6.43 1.04 -7.51
C LEU A 62 -7.16 2.38 -7.69
N GLY A 63 -8.47 2.41 -7.38
CA GLY A 63 -9.25 3.63 -7.39
C GLY A 63 -8.71 4.69 -6.43
N ALA A 64 -8.29 4.29 -5.23
CA ALA A 64 -7.67 5.21 -4.27
C ALA A 64 -6.37 5.81 -4.80
N GLY A 65 -5.51 5.01 -5.45
CA GLY A 65 -4.30 5.51 -6.10
C GLY A 65 -4.60 6.55 -7.18
N ARG A 66 -5.66 6.33 -7.98
CA ARG A 66 -6.14 7.29 -8.98
C ARG A 66 -6.61 8.59 -8.33
N LEU A 67 -7.45 8.51 -7.29
CA LEU A 67 -7.97 9.69 -6.59
C LEU A 67 -6.84 10.55 -6.01
N VAL A 68 -5.83 9.94 -5.39
CA VAL A 68 -4.67 10.67 -4.86
C VAL A 68 -3.87 11.30 -6.00
N GLY A 69 -3.63 10.57 -7.10
CA GLY A 69 -2.94 11.09 -8.27
C GLY A 69 -3.64 12.28 -8.89
N GLU A 70 -4.95 12.20 -9.10
CA GLU A 70 -5.80 13.28 -9.62
C GLU A 70 -5.73 14.50 -8.71
N HIS A 71 -5.93 14.32 -7.40
CA HIS A 71 -5.86 15.40 -6.42
C HIS A 71 -4.51 16.12 -6.44
N LEU A 72 -3.41 15.38 -6.41
CA LEU A 72 -2.08 15.99 -6.42
C LEU A 72 -1.78 16.72 -7.73
N LEU A 73 -2.25 16.20 -8.88
CA LEU A 73 -2.14 16.89 -10.16
C LEU A 73 -2.97 18.16 -10.21
N ASP A 74 -4.19 18.17 -9.64
CA ASP A 74 -5.06 19.35 -9.54
C ASP A 74 -4.42 20.43 -8.66
N GLU A 75 -3.70 20.04 -7.59
CA GLU A 75 -2.89 20.93 -6.75
C GLU A 75 -1.59 21.41 -7.43
N GLY A 76 -1.38 21.05 -8.70
CA GLY A 76 -0.24 21.48 -9.51
C GLY A 76 1.03 20.67 -9.28
N ARG A 77 0.98 19.57 -8.52
CA ARG A 77 2.15 18.70 -8.29
C ARG A 77 2.43 17.87 -9.54
N ARG A 78 3.70 17.65 -9.85
CA ARG A 78 4.12 16.95 -11.07
C ARG A 78 5.20 15.90 -10.85
N ARG A 79 5.93 15.99 -9.75
CA ARG A 79 6.99 15.03 -9.39
C ARG A 79 6.61 14.32 -8.09
N ILE A 80 5.64 13.41 -8.21
CA ILE A 80 5.01 12.72 -7.10
C ILE A 80 5.83 11.47 -6.77
N ALA A 81 6.37 11.43 -5.56
CA ALA A 81 7.02 10.23 -5.03
C ALA A 81 5.99 9.29 -4.41
N PHE A 82 6.22 7.98 -4.53
CA PHE A 82 5.47 6.95 -3.81
C PHE A 82 6.36 6.27 -2.78
N ILE A 83 5.90 6.22 -1.52
CA ILE A 83 6.58 5.52 -0.44
C ILE A 83 5.71 4.37 0.05
N GLY A 84 6.13 3.14 -0.26
CA GLY A 84 5.43 1.89 -0.01
C GLY A 84 5.95 0.82 -0.97
N HIS A 85 5.67 -0.44 -0.70
CA HIS A 85 6.05 -1.51 -1.61
C HIS A 85 5.25 -1.45 -2.91
N ALA A 86 5.93 -1.33 -4.04
CA ALA A 86 5.32 -1.28 -5.37
C ALA A 86 5.31 -2.64 -6.09
N ASP A 87 5.73 -3.70 -5.41
CA ASP A 87 5.78 -5.06 -5.95
C ASP A 87 4.55 -5.90 -5.59
N GLY A 88 4.39 -7.05 -6.28
CA GLY A 88 3.24 -7.94 -6.09
C GLY A 88 3.22 -8.69 -4.75
N HIS A 89 4.25 -8.56 -3.91
CA HIS A 89 4.28 -9.15 -2.57
C HIS A 89 3.33 -8.43 -1.59
N TYR A 90 3.01 -7.15 -1.89
CA TYR A 90 2.10 -6.32 -1.11
C TYR A 90 1.03 -5.70 -2.04
N PRO A 91 0.03 -6.49 -2.47
CA PRO A 91 -0.91 -6.07 -3.52
C PRO A 91 -1.68 -4.79 -3.20
N GLU A 92 -1.93 -4.47 -1.94
CA GLU A 92 -2.59 -3.24 -1.52
C GLU A 92 -1.76 -2.01 -1.93
N PHE A 93 -0.47 -2.03 -1.63
CA PHE A 93 0.45 -0.95 -2.00
C PHE A 93 0.72 -0.90 -3.50
N ALA A 94 0.93 -2.07 -4.12
CA ALA A 94 1.13 -2.16 -5.56
C ALA A 94 -0.04 -1.54 -6.33
N HIS A 95 -1.28 -1.87 -5.97
CA HIS A 95 -2.47 -1.30 -6.62
C HIS A 95 -2.59 0.22 -6.39
N ARG A 96 -2.23 0.74 -5.20
CA ARG A 96 -2.20 2.21 -4.97
C ARG A 96 -1.19 2.88 -5.88
N TYR A 97 0.01 2.27 -6.01
CA TYR A 97 1.04 2.76 -6.92
C TYR A 97 0.63 2.68 -8.38
N ASP A 98 0.01 1.57 -8.81
CA ASP A 98 -0.49 1.39 -10.16
C ASP A 98 -1.53 2.46 -10.53
N GLY A 99 -2.47 2.74 -9.61
CA GLY A 99 -3.46 3.79 -9.80
C GLY A 99 -2.84 5.18 -9.96
N LEU A 100 -1.84 5.52 -9.13
CA LEU A 100 -1.05 6.74 -9.30
C LEU A 100 -0.38 6.79 -10.68
N CYS A 101 0.29 5.70 -11.08
CA CYS A 101 0.99 5.61 -12.36
C CYS A 101 0.05 5.78 -13.57
N GLU A 102 -1.16 5.22 -13.50
CA GLU A 102 -2.16 5.39 -14.55
C GLU A 102 -2.53 6.86 -14.76
N VAL A 103 -2.78 7.58 -13.67
CA VAL A 103 -3.13 9.01 -13.71
C VAL A 103 -1.96 9.86 -14.22
N LEU A 104 -0.75 9.59 -13.76
CA LEU A 104 0.45 10.29 -14.24
C LEU A 104 0.62 10.11 -15.76
N ARG A 105 0.52 8.87 -16.26
CA ARG A 105 0.62 8.59 -17.70
C ARG A 105 -0.49 9.27 -18.51
N ALA A 106 -1.73 9.28 -18.00
CA ALA A 106 -2.84 9.98 -18.64
C ALA A 106 -2.61 11.50 -18.73
N ALA A 107 -1.86 12.06 -17.79
CA ALA A 107 -1.43 13.48 -17.80
C ALA A 107 -0.14 13.73 -18.61
N GLY A 108 0.39 12.72 -19.30
CA GLY A 108 1.63 12.83 -20.07
C GLY A 108 2.91 12.85 -19.23
N ILE A 109 2.84 12.40 -17.98
CA ILE A 109 3.96 12.30 -17.06
C ILE A 109 4.35 10.83 -16.91
N GLU A 110 5.56 10.47 -17.34
CA GLU A 110 6.04 9.11 -17.13
C GLU A 110 6.47 8.92 -15.67
N PRO A 111 5.96 7.88 -14.98
CA PRO A 111 6.39 7.58 -13.61
C PRO A 111 7.91 7.37 -13.55
N ASP A 112 8.56 8.07 -12.62
CA ASP A 112 10.01 8.00 -12.43
C ASP A 112 10.33 6.96 -11.33
N PRO A 113 10.99 5.84 -11.66
CA PRO A 113 11.38 4.83 -10.65
C PRO A 113 12.27 5.40 -9.53
N ALA A 114 13.01 6.50 -9.81
CA ALA A 114 13.80 7.17 -8.78
C ALA A 114 12.95 7.87 -7.70
N LEU A 115 11.65 8.02 -7.91
CA LEU A 115 10.69 8.57 -6.95
C LEU A 115 9.90 7.49 -6.19
N GLN A 116 10.21 6.21 -6.39
CA GLN A 116 9.61 5.13 -5.61
C GLN A 116 10.60 4.67 -4.54
N ARG A 117 10.09 4.44 -3.32
CA ARG A 117 10.86 3.86 -2.20
C ARG A 117 10.02 2.83 -1.47
N ASP A 118 10.61 1.67 -1.21
CA ASP A 118 9.96 0.64 -0.41
C ASP A 118 9.90 1.02 1.06
N ALA A 119 8.75 0.80 1.67
CA ALA A 119 8.54 0.95 3.09
C ALA A 119 7.43 0.01 3.57
N ILE A 120 7.65 -0.63 4.71
CA ILE A 120 6.60 -1.32 5.45
C ILE A 120 5.76 -0.30 6.25
N THR A 121 4.59 -0.72 6.74
CA THR A 121 3.65 0.14 7.47
C THR A 121 4.15 0.48 8.87
N THR A 122 5.20 1.31 8.97
CA THR A 122 5.72 1.88 10.22
C THR A 122 6.22 3.30 10.01
N GLU A 123 6.23 4.11 11.08
CA GLU A 123 6.77 5.48 11.05
C GLU A 123 8.27 5.48 10.74
N GLU A 124 9.02 4.54 11.30
CA GLU A 124 10.46 4.42 11.11
C GLU A 124 10.82 4.11 9.66
N ALA A 125 10.04 3.23 9.01
CA ALA A 125 10.25 2.91 7.60
C ALA A 125 9.94 4.12 6.70
N GLY A 126 8.84 4.84 6.98
CA GLY A 126 8.50 6.07 6.30
C GLY A 126 9.56 7.17 6.46
N LEU A 127 10.08 7.34 7.68
CA LEU A 127 11.16 8.27 7.99
C LEU A 127 12.44 7.92 7.20
N SER A 128 12.86 6.65 7.24
CA SER A 128 14.07 6.20 6.54
C SER A 128 13.95 6.37 5.04
N ALA A 129 12.86 5.87 4.44
CA ALA A 129 12.62 5.94 3.00
C ALA A 129 12.58 7.40 2.49
N THR A 130 11.98 8.31 3.27
CA THR A 130 11.93 9.72 2.90
C THR A 130 13.30 10.39 3.00
N ARG A 131 14.09 10.07 4.02
CA ARG A 131 15.49 10.55 4.12
C ARG A 131 16.33 10.09 2.93
N ASP A 132 16.18 8.81 2.54
CA ASP A 132 16.89 8.26 1.38
C ASP A 132 16.45 8.95 0.08
N LEU A 133 15.15 9.25 -0.05
CA LEU A 133 14.63 9.99 -1.20
C LEU A 133 15.22 11.41 -1.26
N ILE A 134 15.26 12.14 -0.15
CA ILE A 134 15.88 13.47 -0.06
C ILE A 134 17.36 13.39 -0.39
N ALA A 135 18.09 12.44 0.20
CA ALA A 135 19.53 12.27 0.01
C ALA A 135 19.89 11.88 -1.42
N SER A 136 18.99 11.22 -2.16
CA SER A 136 19.22 10.86 -3.57
C SER A 136 19.29 12.07 -4.51
N GLY A 137 18.81 13.23 -4.08
CA GLY A 137 18.73 14.43 -4.92
C GLY A 137 17.66 14.37 -6.01
N ALA A 138 16.84 13.30 -6.06
CA ALA A 138 15.69 13.22 -6.95
C ALA A 138 14.69 14.30 -6.49
N GLY A 139 14.53 15.36 -7.29
CA GLY A 139 13.58 16.41 -6.96
C GLY A 139 12.15 15.89 -6.96
N PHE A 140 11.37 16.18 -5.93
CA PHE A 140 9.95 15.84 -5.83
C PHE A 140 9.17 17.00 -5.20
N ASP A 141 7.89 17.09 -5.49
CA ASP A 141 6.99 18.15 -5.00
C ASP A 141 5.78 17.58 -4.23
N ALA A 142 5.63 16.25 -4.22
CA ALA A 142 4.64 15.55 -3.41
C ALA A 142 5.11 14.15 -3.03
N ILE A 143 4.56 13.64 -1.92
CA ILE A 143 4.68 12.25 -1.48
C ILE A 143 3.28 11.65 -1.34
N PHE A 144 3.02 10.55 -2.04
CA PHE A 144 1.95 9.63 -1.72
C PHE A 144 2.54 8.50 -0.87
N ALA A 145 2.23 8.53 0.42
CA ALA A 145 2.61 7.49 1.36
C ALA A 145 1.57 6.37 1.33
N GLY A 146 2.01 5.13 1.20
CA GLY A 146 1.12 3.97 1.09
C GLY A 146 0.28 3.70 2.35
N SER A 147 0.59 4.34 3.49
CA SER A 147 -0.23 4.34 4.71
C SER A 147 0.03 5.60 5.53
N ASP A 148 -0.82 5.89 6.51
CA ASP A 148 -0.66 7.05 7.39
C ASP A 148 0.57 6.94 8.30
N LEU A 149 0.92 5.73 8.76
CA LEU A 149 2.17 5.56 9.51
C LEU A 149 3.40 5.91 8.68
N ILE A 150 3.42 5.54 7.40
CA ILE A 150 4.47 5.97 6.47
C ILE A 150 4.43 7.49 6.29
N ALA A 151 3.23 8.09 6.15
CA ALA A 151 3.07 9.54 6.01
C ALA A 151 3.59 10.31 7.22
N ILE A 152 3.31 9.85 8.44
CA ILE A 152 3.83 10.44 9.68
C ILE A 152 5.37 10.42 9.68
N GLY A 153 5.98 9.29 9.30
CA GLY A 153 7.43 9.19 9.14
C GLY A 153 7.98 10.15 8.09
N ALA A 154 7.29 10.28 6.96
CA ALA A 154 7.66 11.21 5.88
C ALA A 154 7.59 12.66 6.34
N LEU A 155 6.53 13.06 7.03
CA LEU A 155 6.39 14.42 7.60
C LEU A 155 7.55 14.77 8.53
N ARG A 156 7.98 13.80 9.36
CA ARG A 156 9.13 13.99 10.24
C ARG A 156 10.42 14.18 9.47
N ALA A 157 10.70 13.38 8.43
CA ALA A 157 11.89 13.52 7.61
C ALA A 157 11.93 14.86 6.87
N LEU A 158 10.79 15.32 6.33
CA LEU A 158 10.67 16.61 5.66
C LEU A 158 10.94 17.76 6.64
N ALA A 159 10.38 17.68 7.85
CA ALA A 159 10.63 18.68 8.89
C ALA A 159 12.10 18.76 9.29
N GLU A 160 12.78 17.62 9.45
CA GLU A 160 14.22 17.54 9.74
C GLU A 160 15.08 18.16 8.61
N ALA A 161 14.60 18.04 7.35
CA ALA A 161 15.25 18.66 6.18
C ALA A 161 14.88 20.14 5.98
N GLY A 162 14.01 20.71 6.82
CA GLY A 162 13.55 22.10 6.70
C GLY A 162 12.56 22.35 5.57
N LEU A 163 11.97 21.28 4.99
CA LEU A 163 10.97 21.37 3.93
C LEU A 163 9.57 21.58 4.52
N LYS A 164 8.84 22.55 3.96
CA LYS A 164 7.50 22.90 4.43
C LYS A 164 6.43 22.04 3.77
N VAL A 165 5.51 21.52 4.58
CA VAL A 165 4.32 20.81 4.10
C VAL A 165 3.09 21.67 4.35
N PRO A 166 2.21 21.91 3.35
CA PRO A 166 2.29 21.43 1.96
C PRO A 166 3.08 22.36 1.03
N GLY A 167 3.71 23.41 1.52
CA GLY A 167 4.30 24.48 0.68
C GLY A 167 5.34 23.95 -0.31
N ASP A 168 6.41 23.34 0.20
CA ASP A 168 7.48 22.78 -0.64
C ASP A 168 7.11 21.39 -1.15
N VAL A 169 6.55 20.53 -0.27
CA VAL A 169 6.15 19.15 -0.58
C VAL A 169 4.77 18.87 -0.01
N ALA A 170 3.83 18.44 -0.84
CA ALA A 170 2.55 17.93 -0.38
C ALA A 170 2.71 16.47 0.12
N VAL A 171 1.94 16.07 1.13
CA VAL A 171 1.93 14.68 1.63
C VAL A 171 0.50 14.18 1.73
N VAL A 172 0.24 13.01 1.15
CA VAL A 172 -1.03 12.29 1.27
C VAL A 172 -0.74 10.91 1.84
N GLY A 173 -1.49 10.51 2.85
CA GLY A 173 -1.47 9.17 3.44
C GLY A 173 -2.61 8.30 2.95
N PHE A 174 -2.87 7.21 3.68
CA PHE A 174 -3.96 6.27 3.47
C PHE A 174 -4.26 5.57 4.80
N ASP A 175 -5.51 5.38 5.15
CA ASP A 175 -6.14 4.62 6.24
C ASP A 175 -7.03 5.49 7.13
N ASP A 176 -6.75 6.79 7.31
CA ASP A 176 -7.47 7.76 8.16
C ASP A 176 -7.40 7.39 9.66
N ILE A 177 -6.15 7.21 10.18
CA ILE A 177 -5.87 6.91 11.60
C ILE A 177 -5.51 8.16 12.40
#